data_ed1b2514fe5c9de43ea99ef08b2a964b
#
_entry.id   ed1b2514fe5c9de43ea99ef08b2a964b
#
_cell.length_a   1.000
_cell.length_b   1.000
_cell.length_c   1.000
_cell.angle_alpha   90.00
_cell.angle_beta   90.00
_cell.angle_gamma   90.00
#
_symmetry.space_group_name_H-M   'P 1'
#
loop_
_entity.id
_entity.type
_entity.pdbx_description
1 polymer ?
#
loop_
_entity_poly.entity_id
_entity_poly.type
_entity_poly.pdbx_seq_one_letter_code
_entity_poly.pdbx_strand_id
1 'polypeptide(L)'
;MLKSFFLSKEYGAYAWLMLAWLLSMIWYNVEILVFYNFWNKEIYDVIQSLQEERFWELFLGWDAGRFLNFMTLTEGTSPSFVEIIVLYIPIAVYATWQTQRYCFRWREANTKHYMTRWESSPAQIEGGSQRIQEDLMIFGK
;
A
#
# COMPACT_ATOMS: atom_id res chain seq x y z
N MET A 1 -12.29 -11.31 16.92
CA MET A 1 -11.91 -10.78 15.57
C MET A 1 -10.41 -10.82 15.31
N LEU A 2 -9.56 -10.02 16.00
CA LEU A 2 -8.12 -10.05 15.77
C LEU A 2 -7.48 -11.43 16.04
N LYS A 3 -7.87 -12.12 17.10
CA LYS A 3 -7.33 -13.44 17.44
C LYS A 3 -7.65 -14.51 16.39
N SER A 4 -8.79 -14.43 15.71
CA SER A 4 -9.17 -15.41 14.68
C SER A 4 -8.34 -15.32 13.40
N PHE A 5 -7.70 -14.20 13.13
CA PHE A 5 -6.86 -13.99 11.97
C PHE A 5 -5.37 -14.13 12.31
N PHE A 6 -4.89 -13.37 13.30
CA PHE A 6 -3.46 -13.32 13.63
C PHE A 6 -2.93 -14.52 14.44
N LEU A 7 -3.79 -15.19 15.21
CA LEU A 7 -3.42 -16.34 16.05
C LEU A 7 -3.98 -17.67 15.55
N SER A 8 -4.59 -17.69 14.35
CA SER A 8 -5.05 -18.93 13.73
C SER A 8 -3.88 -19.73 13.17
N LYS A 9 -3.95 -21.06 13.22
CA LYS A 9 -2.95 -21.94 12.61
C LYS A 9 -2.95 -21.83 11.07
N GLU A 10 -4.09 -21.48 10.48
CA GLU A 10 -4.30 -21.42 9.03
C GLU A 10 -3.88 -20.07 8.42
N TYR A 11 -4.22 -18.95 9.10
CA TYR A 11 -4.04 -17.59 8.57
C TYR A 11 -2.93 -16.79 9.27
N GLY A 12 -2.46 -17.22 10.46
CA GLY A 12 -1.58 -16.41 11.29
C GLY A 12 -0.26 -16.05 10.61
N ALA A 13 0.44 -17.02 10.02
CA ALA A 13 1.70 -16.78 9.33
C ALA A 13 1.51 -15.81 8.14
N TYR A 14 0.44 -16.02 7.34
CA TYR A 14 0.08 -15.13 6.25
C TYR A 14 -0.23 -13.70 6.75
N ALA A 15 -0.99 -13.58 7.82
CA ALA A 15 -1.38 -12.28 8.39
C ALA A 15 -0.17 -11.45 8.81
N TRP A 16 0.79 -12.05 9.51
CA TRP A 16 2.01 -11.37 9.96
C TRP A 16 2.95 -11.02 8.81
N LEU A 17 3.19 -11.96 7.88
CA LEU A 17 4.06 -11.71 6.72
C LEU A 17 3.49 -10.62 5.83
N MET A 18 2.17 -10.65 5.55
CA MET A 18 1.54 -9.62 4.73
C MET A 18 1.48 -8.27 5.42
N LEU A 19 1.30 -8.23 6.74
CA LEU A 19 1.37 -6.99 7.50
C LEU A 19 2.76 -6.37 7.42
N ALA A 20 3.82 -7.15 7.66
CA ALA A 20 5.20 -6.69 7.54
C ALA A 20 5.51 -6.19 6.12
N TRP A 21 5.04 -6.91 5.10
CA TRP A 21 5.17 -6.51 3.70
C TRP A 21 4.45 -5.19 3.40
N LEU A 22 3.21 -5.02 3.86
CA LEU A 22 2.46 -3.78 3.67
C LEU A 22 3.14 -2.59 4.38
N LEU A 23 3.65 -2.79 5.59
CA LEU A 23 4.40 -1.75 6.30
C LEU A 23 5.68 -1.35 5.56
N SER A 24 6.42 -2.30 5.00
CA SER A 24 7.61 -1.99 4.18
C SER A 24 7.26 -1.25 2.89
N MET A 25 6.11 -1.58 2.26
CA MET A 25 5.60 -0.86 1.10
C MET A 25 5.19 0.58 1.44
N ILE A 26 4.54 0.80 2.58
CA ILE A 26 4.20 2.14 3.07
C ILE A 26 5.47 2.95 3.32
N TRP A 27 6.45 2.37 4.01
CA TRP A 27 7.74 3.03 4.25
C TRP A 27 8.41 3.42 2.93
N TYR A 28 8.49 2.50 1.96
CA TYR A 28 9.07 2.80 0.65
C TYR A 28 8.32 3.92 -0.10
N ASN A 29 6.99 3.96 -0.04
CA ASN A 29 6.20 5.06 -0.60
C ASN A 29 6.52 6.41 0.08
N VAL A 30 6.73 6.43 1.39
CA VAL A 30 7.13 7.65 2.12
C VAL A 30 8.49 8.15 1.64
N GLU A 31 9.46 7.28 1.42
CA GLU A 31 10.78 7.65 0.89
C GLU A 31 10.67 8.26 -0.52
N ILE A 32 9.85 7.68 -1.41
CA ILE A 32 9.59 8.29 -2.73
C ILE A 32 9.01 9.70 -2.59
N LEU A 33 8.10 9.93 -1.64
CA LEU A 33 7.54 11.27 -1.39
C LEU A 33 8.59 12.26 -0.86
N VAL A 34 9.58 11.79 -0.11
CA VAL A 34 10.73 12.63 0.31
C VAL A 34 11.52 13.08 -0.92
N PHE A 35 11.85 12.18 -1.85
CA PHE A 35 12.49 12.55 -3.13
C PHE A 35 11.65 13.52 -3.95
N TYR A 36 10.33 13.32 -4.01
CA TYR A 36 9.42 14.26 -4.65
C TYR A 36 9.46 15.66 -4.02
N ASN A 37 9.57 15.77 -2.70
CA ASN A 37 9.71 17.07 -2.03
C ASN A 37 11.06 17.75 -2.37
N PHE A 38 12.16 17.00 -2.46
CA PHE A 38 13.44 17.54 -2.92
C PHE A 38 13.36 18.00 -4.39
N TRP A 39 12.74 17.23 -5.26
CA TRP A 39 12.49 17.61 -6.64
C TRP A 39 11.65 18.91 -6.72
N ASN A 40 10.58 19.03 -5.93
CA ASN A 40 9.79 20.27 -5.87
C ASN A 40 10.65 21.49 -5.53
N LYS A 41 11.52 21.37 -4.55
CA LYS A 41 12.43 22.47 -4.18
C LYS A 41 13.35 22.82 -5.34
N GLU A 42 14.00 21.82 -5.95
CA GLU A 42 14.94 22.02 -7.04
C GLU A 42 14.26 22.65 -8.27
N ILE A 43 13.06 22.22 -8.63
CA ILE A 43 12.32 22.80 -9.78
C ILE A 43 11.94 24.26 -9.54
N TYR A 44 11.57 24.65 -8.31
CA TYR A 44 11.29 26.04 -7.96
C TYR A 44 12.55 26.91 -8.08
N ASP A 45 13.70 26.44 -7.61
CA ASP A 45 14.99 27.14 -7.72
C ASP A 45 15.37 27.33 -9.20
N VAL A 46 15.16 26.32 -10.05
CA VAL A 46 15.43 26.38 -11.48
C VAL A 46 14.49 27.35 -12.21
N ILE A 47 13.20 27.37 -11.85
CA ILE A 47 12.23 28.33 -12.42
C ILE A 47 12.62 29.78 -12.03
N GLN A 48 13.01 30.02 -10.80
CA GLN A 48 13.43 31.34 -10.34
C GLN A 48 14.72 31.82 -11.02
N SER A 49 15.64 30.90 -11.32
CA SER A 49 16.90 31.21 -12.01
C SER A 49 16.79 31.23 -13.53
N LEU A 50 15.60 30.99 -14.10
CA LEU A 50 15.31 30.99 -15.55
C LEU A 50 16.23 30.05 -16.38
N GLN A 51 16.63 28.92 -15.79
CA GLN A 51 17.48 27.92 -16.45
C GLN A 51 16.63 26.93 -17.25
N GLU A 52 16.34 27.26 -18.51
CA GLU A 52 15.45 26.46 -19.35
C GLU A 52 15.95 25.03 -19.60
N GLU A 53 17.24 24.84 -19.88
CA GLU A 53 17.82 23.51 -20.13
C GLU A 53 17.70 22.61 -18.89
N ARG A 54 18.01 23.15 -17.70
CA ARG A 54 17.91 22.45 -16.43
C ARG A 54 16.46 22.10 -16.07
N PHE A 55 15.53 22.98 -16.44
CA PHE A 55 14.09 22.74 -16.24
C PHE A 55 13.64 21.48 -17.02
N TRP A 56 13.97 21.39 -18.31
CA TRP A 56 13.60 20.25 -19.13
C TRP A 56 14.29 18.95 -18.69
N GLU A 57 15.52 19.02 -18.23
CA GLU A 57 16.24 17.89 -17.66
C GLU A 57 15.55 17.35 -16.38
N LEU A 58 15.17 18.22 -15.44
CA LEU A 58 14.47 17.84 -14.23
C LEU A 58 13.04 17.37 -14.48
N PHE A 59 12.41 17.82 -15.55
CA PHE A 59 11.04 17.47 -15.86
C PHE A 59 10.95 16.19 -16.71
N LEU A 60 11.64 16.10 -17.81
CA LEU A 60 11.57 15.01 -18.78
C LEU A 60 12.84 14.17 -18.88
N GLY A 61 13.93 14.58 -18.22
CA GLY A 61 15.21 13.88 -18.32
C GLY A 61 15.08 12.42 -17.85
N TRP A 62 15.71 11.51 -18.60
CA TRP A 62 15.77 10.10 -18.26
C TRP A 62 17.22 9.63 -18.24
N ASP A 63 17.67 9.09 -17.13
CA ASP A 63 18.98 8.44 -16.98
C ASP A 63 18.84 7.12 -16.20
N ALA A 64 19.25 6.02 -16.86
CA ALA A 64 19.11 4.68 -16.27
C ALA A 64 19.94 4.50 -15.00
N GLY A 65 21.12 5.12 -14.90
CA GLY A 65 21.96 5.05 -13.70
C GLY A 65 21.33 5.82 -12.53
N ARG A 66 20.83 7.04 -12.81
CA ARG A 66 20.11 7.86 -11.84
C ARG A 66 18.82 7.18 -11.39
N PHE A 67 18.07 6.57 -12.31
CA PHE A 67 16.85 5.82 -12.00
C PHE A 67 17.12 4.62 -11.08
N LEU A 68 18.20 3.86 -11.34
CA LEU A 68 18.60 2.75 -10.47
C LEU A 68 19.00 3.23 -9.07
N ASN A 69 19.75 4.33 -8.96
CA ASN A 69 20.10 4.94 -7.68
C ASN A 69 18.86 5.42 -6.93
N PHE A 70 17.88 5.96 -7.64
CA PHE A 70 16.59 6.35 -7.07
C PHE A 70 15.78 5.14 -6.58
N MET A 71 15.73 4.04 -7.36
CA MET A 71 15.08 2.79 -6.93
C MET A 71 15.69 2.21 -5.65
N THR A 72 17.00 2.35 -5.46
CA THR A 72 17.70 1.88 -4.25
C THR A 72 17.71 2.92 -3.13
N LEU A 73 17.00 4.04 -3.30
CA LEU A 73 16.91 5.14 -2.33
C LEU A 73 18.29 5.70 -1.94
N THR A 74 19.21 5.79 -2.91
CA THR A 74 20.56 6.33 -2.67
C THR A 74 20.50 7.83 -2.40
N GLU A 75 21.05 8.26 -1.27
CA GLU A 75 21.10 9.67 -0.88
C GLU A 75 21.84 10.52 -1.91
N GLY A 76 21.38 11.76 -2.11
CA GLY A 76 21.96 12.70 -3.08
C GLY A 76 21.52 12.48 -4.52
N THR A 77 20.61 11.56 -4.79
CA THR A 77 20.03 11.38 -6.11
C THR A 77 18.92 12.41 -6.35
N SER A 78 19.00 13.18 -7.45
CA SER A 78 17.95 14.11 -7.90
C SER A 78 17.21 13.50 -9.09
N PRO A 79 16.17 12.68 -8.87
CA PRO A 79 15.41 12.06 -9.94
C PRO A 79 14.61 13.11 -10.72
N SER A 80 14.35 12.86 -12.00
CA SER A 80 13.43 13.67 -12.80
C SER A 80 11.97 13.35 -12.43
N PHE A 81 11.04 14.23 -12.82
CA PHE A 81 9.61 14.03 -12.61
C PHE A 81 9.10 12.73 -13.27
N VAL A 82 9.56 12.44 -14.47
CA VAL A 82 9.21 11.20 -15.17
C VAL A 82 9.70 9.96 -14.43
N GLU A 83 10.93 9.98 -13.92
CA GLU A 83 11.49 8.88 -13.13
C GLU A 83 10.69 8.63 -11.85
N ILE A 84 10.28 9.70 -11.16
CA ILE A 84 9.43 9.62 -9.97
C ILE A 84 8.08 8.98 -10.31
N ILE A 85 7.40 9.43 -11.37
CA ILE A 85 6.09 8.90 -11.77
C ILE A 85 6.18 7.44 -12.19
N VAL A 86 7.18 7.08 -12.99
CA VAL A 86 7.39 5.70 -13.48
C VAL A 86 7.60 4.72 -12.32
N LEU A 87 8.25 5.15 -11.24
CA LEU A 87 8.42 4.33 -10.06
C LEU A 87 7.20 4.36 -9.13
N TYR A 88 6.64 5.55 -8.87
CA TYR A 88 5.57 5.75 -7.91
C TYR A 88 4.25 5.07 -8.31
N ILE A 89 3.82 5.23 -9.58
CA ILE A 89 2.50 4.74 -10.03
C ILE A 89 2.38 3.21 -9.90
N PRO A 90 3.32 2.38 -10.41
CA PRO A 90 3.23 0.93 -10.26
C PRO A 90 3.23 0.48 -8.81
N ILE A 91 4.06 1.12 -7.96
CA ILE A 91 4.15 0.79 -6.53
C ILE A 91 2.85 1.14 -5.83
N ALA A 92 2.25 2.30 -6.08
CA ALA A 92 0.99 2.73 -5.48
C ALA A 92 -0.18 1.81 -5.88
N VAL A 93 -0.25 1.44 -7.15
CA VAL A 93 -1.26 0.49 -7.66
C VAL A 93 -1.08 -0.89 -7.01
N TYR A 94 0.16 -1.38 -6.97
CA TYR A 94 0.48 -2.67 -6.36
C TYR A 94 0.18 -2.69 -4.86
N ALA A 95 0.56 -1.65 -4.12
CA ALA A 95 0.26 -1.51 -2.69
C ALA A 95 -1.25 -1.51 -2.42
N THR A 96 -2.02 -0.78 -3.24
CA THR A 96 -3.49 -0.74 -3.16
C THR A 96 -4.09 -2.13 -3.41
N TRP A 97 -3.65 -2.83 -4.45
CA TRP A 97 -4.11 -4.18 -4.76
C TRP A 97 -3.80 -5.17 -3.62
N GLN A 98 -2.59 -5.12 -3.06
CA GLN A 98 -2.20 -5.96 -1.93
C GLN A 98 -3.03 -5.66 -0.68
N THR A 99 -3.31 -4.40 -0.40
CA THR A 99 -4.16 -3.99 0.73
C THR A 99 -5.57 -4.57 0.59
N GLN A 100 -6.17 -4.47 -0.61
CA GLN A 100 -7.49 -5.05 -0.87
C GLN A 100 -7.49 -6.58 -0.69
N ARG A 101 -6.45 -7.25 -1.20
CA ARG A 101 -6.28 -8.69 -1.03
C ARG A 101 -6.14 -9.10 0.44
N TYR A 102 -5.40 -8.33 1.22
CA TYR A 102 -5.26 -8.54 2.66
C TYR A 102 -6.59 -8.37 3.39
N CYS A 103 -7.33 -7.31 3.12
CA CYS A 103 -8.66 -7.07 3.67
C CYS A 103 -9.65 -8.19 3.30
N PHE A 104 -9.58 -8.68 2.06
CA PHE A 104 -10.42 -9.79 1.63
C PHE A 104 -10.14 -11.07 2.43
N ARG A 105 -8.87 -11.45 2.62
CA ARG A 105 -8.48 -12.60 3.43
C ARG A 105 -8.87 -12.43 4.90
N TRP A 106 -8.76 -11.24 5.42
CA TRP A 106 -9.22 -10.95 6.78
C TRP A 106 -10.73 -11.15 6.93
N ARG A 107 -11.53 -10.66 5.98
CA ARG A 107 -12.98 -10.88 5.96
C ARG A 107 -13.33 -12.37 5.85
N GLU A 108 -12.67 -13.11 4.97
CA GLU A 108 -12.84 -14.55 4.81
C GLU A 108 -12.61 -15.28 6.13
N ALA A 109 -11.49 -15.02 6.80
CA ALA A 109 -11.17 -15.64 8.10
C ALA A 109 -12.20 -15.30 9.19
N ASN A 110 -12.67 -14.05 9.25
CA ASN A 110 -13.69 -13.64 10.20
C ASN A 110 -15.04 -14.32 9.88
N THR A 111 -15.47 -14.32 8.63
CA THR A 111 -16.71 -15.00 8.22
C THR A 111 -16.70 -16.48 8.59
N LYS A 112 -15.62 -17.17 8.26
CA LYS A 112 -15.46 -18.60 8.63
C LYS A 112 -15.56 -18.84 10.13
N HIS A 113 -14.90 -17.99 10.93
CA HIS A 113 -14.95 -18.08 12.40
C HIS A 113 -16.35 -17.86 12.97
N TYR A 114 -17.09 -16.87 12.46
CA TYR A 114 -18.43 -16.56 12.95
C TYR A 114 -19.47 -17.57 12.46
N MET A 115 -19.38 -18.04 11.21
CA MET A 115 -20.29 -19.07 10.68
C MET A 115 -20.19 -20.37 11.46
N THR A 116 -18.96 -20.84 11.75
CA THR A 116 -18.77 -22.06 12.57
C THR A 116 -19.38 -21.90 13.98
N ARG A 117 -19.26 -20.71 14.57
CA ARG A 117 -19.83 -20.43 15.89
C ARG A 117 -21.35 -20.31 15.85
N TRP A 118 -21.90 -19.78 14.76
CA TRP A 118 -23.33 -19.66 14.55
C TRP A 118 -23.99 -21.03 14.33
N GLU A 119 -23.38 -21.91 13.52
CA GLU A 119 -23.84 -23.29 13.30
C GLU A 119 -23.90 -24.10 14.61
N SER A 120 -23.01 -23.82 15.55
CA SER A 120 -23.01 -24.47 16.88
C SER A 120 -24.01 -23.87 17.88
N SER A 121 -24.71 -22.78 17.52
CA SER A 121 -25.65 -22.09 18.40
C SER A 121 -27.02 -22.75 18.35
N PRO A 122 -27.65 -23.08 19.51
CA PRO A 122 -28.98 -23.74 19.56
C PRO A 122 -30.13 -22.83 19.12
N ALA A 123 -29.93 -21.52 19.01
CA ALA A 123 -30.96 -20.55 18.62
C ALA A 123 -30.84 -20.23 17.11
N GLN A 124 -31.61 -20.92 16.29
CA GLN A 124 -31.82 -20.54 14.89
C GLN A 124 -32.74 -19.31 14.82
N ILE A 125 -32.15 -18.13 14.65
CA ILE A 125 -32.91 -16.92 14.39
C ILE A 125 -33.08 -16.78 12.88
N GLU A 126 -34.31 -16.69 12.43
CA GLU A 126 -34.67 -16.51 11.02
C GLU A 126 -33.99 -15.22 10.46
N GLY A 127 -33.21 -15.33 9.39
CA GLY A 127 -32.42 -14.22 8.83
C GLY A 127 -31.06 -13.93 9.51
N GLY A 128 -30.63 -14.76 10.47
CA GLY A 128 -29.38 -14.55 11.20
C GLY A 128 -28.12 -14.55 10.33
N SER A 129 -28.08 -15.36 9.27
CA SER A 129 -26.97 -15.42 8.30
C SER A 129 -26.79 -14.10 7.52
N GLN A 130 -27.90 -13.44 7.13
CA GLN A 130 -27.86 -12.15 6.45
C GLN A 130 -27.35 -11.04 7.36
N ARG A 131 -27.83 -10.99 8.62
CA ARG A 131 -27.35 -10.01 9.61
C ARG A 131 -25.86 -10.16 9.90
N ILE A 132 -25.36 -11.39 10.05
CA ILE A 132 -23.94 -11.63 10.26
C ILE A 132 -23.10 -11.14 9.07
N GLN A 133 -23.57 -11.35 7.85
CA GLN A 133 -22.88 -10.87 6.64
C GLN A 133 -22.90 -9.34 6.56
N GLU A 134 -24.02 -8.68 6.85
CA GLU A 134 -24.14 -7.22 6.87
C GLU A 134 -23.22 -6.61 7.95
N ASP A 135 -23.25 -7.13 9.17
CA ASP A 135 -22.40 -6.65 10.26
C ASP A 135 -20.91 -6.85 9.94
N LEU A 136 -20.51 -7.98 9.36
CA LEU A 136 -19.13 -8.21 8.93
C LEU A 136 -18.69 -7.26 7.79
N MET A 137 -19.60 -6.86 6.91
CA MET A 137 -19.32 -5.85 5.88
C MET A 137 -19.14 -4.46 6.46
N ILE A 138 -19.91 -4.09 7.49
CA ILE A 138 -19.80 -2.80 8.18
C ILE A 138 -18.48 -2.70 8.96
N PHE A 139 -18.08 -3.75 9.65
CA PHE A 139 -16.81 -3.80 10.41
C PHE A 139 -15.56 -3.96 9.52
N GLY A 140 -15.72 -4.29 8.25
CA GLY A 140 -14.62 -4.47 7.30
C GLY A 140 -14.35 -3.25 6.38
N LYS A 141 -15.05 -2.13 6.61
CA LYS A 141 -14.79 -0.83 6.00
C LYS A 141 -13.88 0.00 6.89
#